data_b01b840ffdae29edcb97b5f1a5ce5692
#
_entry.id   b01b840ffdae29edcb97b5f1a5ce5692
#
_cell.length_a   1.000
_cell.length_b   1.000
_cell.length_c   1.000
_cell.angle_alpha   90.00
_cell.angle_beta   90.00
_cell.angle_gamma   90.00
#
_symmetry.space_group_name_H-M   'P 1'
#
loop_
_entity.id
_entity.type
_entity.pdbx_description
1 polymer ?
#
loop_
_entity_poly.entity_id
_entity_poly.type
_entity_poly.pdbx_seq_one_letter_code
_entity_poly.pdbx_strand_id
1 'polypeptide(L)'
;PIPETKSASGFEADLGALRRIDRLRVSGLSAPFLKRLRLEGSGDRARWTVLVTEGTLFDLPEEGLARTEVAFPEGEHRFLRLVWNDARSGRVPLPPLVEARLSGTGGRPEPLREPVEFENRESEPGRSRLRLKLAAAGLPIAAIEVGVASGNVLRDARILESRLSGGRLVPFELGASTLRRAEREGAAAAE
;
A
#
# COMPACT_ATOMS: atom_id res chain seq x y z
N PRO A 1 -11.31 20.76 -7.75
CA PRO A 1 -11.33 20.22 -6.38
C PRO A 1 -12.68 19.59 -6.06
N ILE A 2 -12.68 18.57 -5.21
CA ILE A 2 -13.87 18.01 -4.59
C ILE A 2 -14.15 18.82 -3.31
N PRO A 3 -15.41 19.04 -2.91
CA PRO A 3 -15.71 19.71 -1.66
C PRO A 3 -14.99 19.04 -0.47
N GLU A 4 -14.27 19.85 0.29
CA GLU A 4 -13.49 19.38 1.43
C GLU A 4 -14.37 19.12 2.63
N THR A 5 -14.07 18.03 3.33
CA THR A 5 -14.66 17.72 4.65
C THR A 5 -13.55 17.67 5.70
N LYS A 6 -13.88 17.45 6.97
CA LYS A 6 -12.87 17.28 8.02
C LYS A 6 -11.94 16.07 7.80
N SER A 7 -12.44 15.05 7.11
CA SER A 7 -11.74 13.77 6.93
C SER A 7 -11.41 13.40 5.50
N ALA A 8 -11.79 14.23 4.53
CA ALA A 8 -11.56 13.95 3.11
C ALA A 8 -11.38 15.23 2.30
N SER A 9 -10.50 15.15 1.32
CA SER A 9 -10.29 16.13 0.27
C SER A 9 -10.00 15.40 -1.04
N GLY A 10 -9.95 16.11 -2.17
CA GLY A 10 -9.64 15.44 -3.42
C GLY A 10 -9.86 16.29 -4.65
N PHE A 11 -9.83 15.65 -5.79
CA PHE A 11 -10.02 16.30 -7.08
C PHE A 11 -10.68 15.38 -8.10
N GLU A 12 -11.26 15.99 -9.12
CA GLU A 12 -11.64 15.33 -10.36
C GLU A 12 -10.71 15.79 -11.48
N ALA A 13 -10.26 14.85 -12.30
CA ALA A 13 -9.52 15.10 -13.53
C ALA A 13 -10.38 14.73 -14.74
N ASP A 14 -10.45 15.61 -15.73
CA ASP A 14 -11.04 15.34 -17.06
C ASP A 14 -9.90 15.05 -18.04
N LEU A 15 -9.89 13.88 -18.62
CA LEU A 15 -8.91 13.46 -19.62
C LEU A 15 -9.20 13.99 -21.03
N GLY A 16 -10.26 14.81 -21.17
CA GLY A 16 -10.69 15.42 -22.42
C GLY A 16 -11.47 14.49 -23.36
N ALA A 17 -11.21 13.18 -23.28
CA ALA A 17 -11.90 12.15 -24.04
C ALA A 17 -11.90 10.83 -23.27
N LEU A 18 -12.70 9.86 -23.69
CA LEU A 18 -12.58 8.48 -23.23
C LEU A 18 -11.17 7.96 -23.55
N ARG A 19 -10.49 7.47 -22.53
CA ARG A 19 -9.13 6.92 -22.62
C ARG A 19 -9.11 5.56 -21.97
N ARG A 20 -8.46 4.63 -22.61
CA ARG A 20 -8.15 3.32 -22.04
C ARG A 20 -6.91 3.46 -21.15
N ILE A 21 -7.08 3.23 -19.87
CA ILE A 21 -6.07 3.48 -18.84
C ILE A 21 -6.12 2.41 -17.76
N ASP A 22 -4.99 2.20 -17.08
CA ASP A 22 -4.83 1.28 -15.94
C ASP A 22 -4.01 1.89 -14.80
N ARG A 23 -3.55 3.14 -14.94
CA ARG A 23 -2.71 3.84 -13.97
C ARG A 23 -3.02 5.31 -13.87
N LEU A 24 -2.86 5.82 -12.64
CA LEU A 24 -2.87 7.24 -12.34
C LEU A 24 -1.59 7.61 -11.61
N ARG A 25 -0.83 8.53 -12.16
CA ARG A 25 0.34 9.13 -11.53
C ARG A 25 0.02 10.54 -11.05
N VAL A 26 0.45 10.83 -9.83
CA VAL A 26 0.32 12.17 -9.21
C VAL A 26 1.72 12.69 -8.96
N SER A 27 2.04 13.88 -9.44
CA SER A 27 3.37 14.46 -9.38
C SER A 27 3.34 15.87 -8.82
N GLY A 28 4.49 16.32 -8.28
CA GLY A 28 4.68 17.70 -7.80
C GLY A 28 4.05 17.99 -6.43
N LEU A 29 3.67 16.96 -5.67
CA LEU A 29 3.35 17.12 -4.25
C LEU A 29 4.64 17.32 -3.46
N SER A 30 4.59 18.18 -2.43
CA SER A 30 5.74 18.40 -1.56
C SER A 30 5.95 17.20 -0.65
N ALA A 31 7.15 16.62 -0.72
CA ALA A 31 7.59 15.57 0.20
C ALA A 31 8.03 16.19 1.56
N PRO A 32 7.99 15.44 2.68
CA PRO A 32 7.49 14.07 2.77
C PRO A 32 5.97 13.99 2.85
N PHE A 33 5.36 12.98 2.23
CA PHE A 33 3.94 12.69 2.41
C PHE A 33 3.64 11.19 2.35
N LEU A 34 2.56 10.78 3.03
CA LEU A 34 1.92 9.49 2.91
C LEU A 34 0.42 9.69 2.98
N LYS A 35 -0.31 9.30 1.91
CA LYS A 35 -1.75 9.50 1.78
C LYS A 35 -2.45 8.22 1.33
N ARG A 36 -3.49 7.88 2.06
CA ARG A 36 -4.47 6.89 1.60
C ARG A 36 -5.47 7.55 0.69
N LEU A 37 -5.95 6.83 -0.30
CA LEU A 37 -6.87 7.34 -1.29
C LEU A 37 -7.89 6.29 -1.74
N ARG A 38 -8.99 6.79 -2.27
CA ARG A 38 -9.95 6.06 -3.10
C ARG A 38 -9.93 6.66 -4.50
N LEU A 39 -9.97 5.81 -5.52
CA LEU A 39 -10.03 6.23 -6.91
C LEU A 39 -11.28 5.70 -7.57
N GLU A 40 -11.97 6.55 -8.29
CA GLU A 40 -13.16 6.23 -9.09
C GLU A 40 -12.97 6.71 -10.52
N GLY A 41 -13.53 5.98 -11.48
CA GLY A 41 -13.55 6.32 -12.89
C GLY A 41 -14.95 6.47 -13.44
N SER A 42 -15.14 7.33 -14.44
CA SER A 42 -16.40 7.54 -15.13
C SER A 42 -16.19 7.90 -16.60
N GLY A 43 -17.10 7.47 -17.45
CA GLY A 43 -17.16 7.91 -18.84
C GLY A 43 -18.00 9.15 -19.05
N ASP A 44 -19.02 9.37 -18.21
CA ASP A 44 -20.08 10.37 -18.40
C ASP A 44 -20.22 11.37 -17.24
N ARG A 45 -19.38 11.22 -16.19
CA ARG A 45 -19.42 12.00 -14.93
C ARG A 45 -20.71 11.79 -14.11
N ALA A 46 -21.60 10.92 -14.56
CA ALA A 46 -22.84 10.59 -13.86
C ALA A 46 -22.74 9.25 -13.12
N ARG A 47 -22.18 8.24 -13.78
CA ARG A 47 -21.96 6.91 -13.21
C ARG A 47 -20.48 6.72 -12.88
N TRP A 48 -20.20 6.41 -11.63
CA TRP A 48 -18.86 6.22 -11.12
C TRP A 48 -18.59 4.77 -10.74
N THR A 49 -17.49 4.24 -11.23
CA THR A 49 -16.99 2.91 -10.88
C THR A 49 -15.79 3.03 -9.96
N VAL A 50 -15.78 2.30 -8.87
CA VAL A 50 -14.63 2.25 -7.96
C VAL A 50 -13.51 1.47 -8.62
N LEU A 51 -12.39 2.13 -8.89
CA LEU A 51 -11.19 1.53 -9.47
C LEU A 51 -10.24 1.04 -8.37
N VAL A 52 -10.11 1.82 -7.30
CA VAL A 52 -9.30 1.48 -6.12
C VAL A 52 -10.08 1.86 -4.88
N THR A 53 -10.39 0.89 -4.05
CA THR A 53 -11.12 1.11 -2.79
C THR A 53 -10.22 1.73 -1.74
N GLU A 54 -8.97 1.24 -1.62
CA GLU A 54 -7.96 1.73 -0.69
C GLU A 54 -6.58 1.63 -1.35
N GLY A 55 -6.07 2.76 -1.78
CA GLY A 55 -4.73 2.92 -2.34
C GLY A 55 -3.85 3.77 -1.43
N THR A 56 -2.55 3.74 -1.65
CA THR A 56 -1.61 4.60 -0.92
C THR A 56 -0.60 5.19 -1.88
N LEU A 57 -0.42 6.51 -1.79
CA LEU A 57 0.69 7.25 -2.41
C LEU A 57 1.56 7.83 -1.30
N PHE A 58 2.86 7.84 -1.53
CA PHE A 58 3.84 8.37 -0.59
C PHE A 58 5.12 8.81 -1.29
N ASP A 59 5.82 9.73 -0.65
CA ASP A 59 7.18 10.14 -0.97
C ASP A 59 7.87 10.47 0.35
N LEU A 60 8.85 9.65 0.72
CA LEU A 60 9.57 9.67 1.99
C LEU A 60 11.07 9.69 1.67
N PRO A 61 11.65 10.86 1.36
CA PRO A 61 13.02 10.99 0.88
C PRO A 61 14.08 10.49 1.88
N GLU A 62 13.85 10.69 3.17
CA GLU A 62 14.79 10.25 4.22
C GLU A 62 14.91 8.72 4.27
N GLU A 63 13.85 8.00 3.92
CA GLU A 63 13.81 6.54 3.87
C GLU A 63 14.10 5.99 2.45
N GLY A 64 14.25 6.87 1.45
CA GLY A 64 14.43 6.46 0.06
C GLY A 64 13.20 5.80 -0.57
N LEU A 65 12.02 5.99 0.03
CA LEU A 65 10.78 5.32 -0.38
C LEU A 65 9.86 6.27 -1.13
N ALA A 66 9.44 5.91 -2.33
CA ALA A 66 8.47 6.68 -3.09
C ALA A 66 7.51 5.80 -3.88
N ARG A 67 6.23 6.16 -3.85
CA ARG A 67 5.18 5.64 -4.72
C ARG A 67 4.21 6.76 -5.05
N THR A 68 4.30 7.29 -6.25
CA THR A 68 3.45 8.39 -6.75
C THR A 68 2.44 7.93 -7.79
N GLU A 69 2.31 6.62 -7.99
CA GLU A 69 1.44 5.99 -8.98
C GLU A 69 0.54 4.93 -8.32
N VAL A 70 -0.71 4.89 -8.76
CA VAL A 70 -1.67 3.86 -8.38
C VAL A 70 -2.15 3.11 -9.63
N ALA A 71 -2.09 1.78 -9.59
CA ALA A 71 -2.59 0.89 -10.63
C ALA A 71 -4.01 0.41 -10.31
N PHE A 72 -4.80 0.16 -11.35
CA PHE A 72 -6.16 -0.34 -11.27
C PHE A 72 -6.48 -1.23 -12.48
N PRO A 73 -7.59 -2.00 -12.47
CA PRO A 73 -8.02 -2.75 -13.63
C PRO A 73 -8.21 -1.84 -14.84
N GLU A 74 -7.66 -2.28 -15.98
CA GLU A 74 -7.78 -1.56 -17.25
C GLU A 74 -9.24 -1.28 -17.60
N GLY A 75 -9.53 -0.06 -18.01
CA GLY A 75 -10.87 0.36 -18.40
C GLY A 75 -10.87 1.67 -19.19
N GLU A 76 -12.01 1.99 -19.81
CA GLU A 76 -12.21 3.23 -20.53
C GLU A 76 -12.87 4.27 -19.64
N HIS A 77 -12.16 5.36 -19.39
CA HIS A 77 -12.61 6.46 -18.53
C HIS A 77 -12.27 7.80 -19.17
N ARG A 78 -13.15 8.79 -18.99
CA ARG A 78 -12.87 10.19 -19.29
C ARG A 78 -12.61 10.98 -18.02
N PHE A 79 -13.33 10.67 -16.95
CA PHE A 79 -13.22 11.36 -15.68
C PHE A 79 -12.65 10.43 -14.62
N LEU A 80 -11.71 10.96 -13.84
CA LEU A 80 -11.17 10.29 -12.67
C LEU A 80 -11.45 11.13 -11.43
N ARG A 81 -11.90 10.51 -10.36
CA ARG A 81 -12.12 11.15 -9.06
C ARG A 81 -11.21 10.48 -8.04
N LEU A 82 -10.30 11.26 -7.47
CA LEU A 82 -9.41 10.83 -6.41
C LEU A 82 -9.81 11.53 -5.12
N VAL A 83 -10.04 10.74 -4.07
CA VAL A 83 -10.40 11.22 -2.74
C VAL A 83 -9.33 10.78 -1.75
N TRP A 84 -8.68 11.75 -1.10
CA TRP A 84 -7.73 11.52 -0.02
C TRP A 84 -8.45 11.24 1.29
N ASN A 85 -7.92 10.29 2.06
CA ASN A 85 -8.33 10.10 3.46
C ASN A 85 -7.47 11.00 4.35
N ASP A 86 -8.07 12.07 4.88
CA ASP A 86 -7.43 13.05 5.74
C ASP A 86 -7.64 12.79 7.24
N ALA A 87 -8.32 11.70 7.60
CA ALA A 87 -8.69 11.43 8.99
C ALA A 87 -7.48 11.25 9.93
N ARG A 88 -6.33 10.82 9.38
CA ARG A 88 -5.11 10.52 10.14
C ARG A 88 -3.84 11.16 9.58
N SER A 89 -3.96 12.07 8.63
CA SER A 89 -2.82 12.73 7.97
C SER A 89 -3.18 14.14 7.58
N GLY A 90 -2.19 15.02 7.55
CA GLY A 90 -2.36 16.39 7.07
C GLY A 90 -2.90 16.42 5.63
N ARG A 91 -3.59 17.49 5.26
CA ARG A 91 -4.04 17.69 3.89
C ARG A 91 -2.86 17.93 2.98
N VAL A 92 -2.97 17.45 1.75
CA VAL A 92 -2.04 17.77 0.68
C VAL A 92 -2.70 18.77 -0.27
N PRO A 93 -1.94 19.71 -0.84
CA PRO A 93 -2.46 20.62 -1.84
C PRO A 93 -2.88 19.87 -3.09
N LEU A 94 -3.64 20.53 -3.98
CA LEU A 94 -3.94 19.96 -5.28
C LEU A 94 -2.63 19.70 -6.03
N PRO A 95 -2.47 18.48 -6.59
CA PRO A 95 -1.27 18.17 -7.35
C PRO A 95 -1.20 19.04 -8.60
N PRO A 96 -0.03 19.61 -8.94
CA PRO A 96 0.13 20.41 -10.14
C PRO A 96 0.04 19.58 -11.42
N LEU A 97 0.32 18.28 -11.33
CA LEU A 97 0.29 17.37 -12.47
C LEU A 97 -0.31 16.02 -12.09
N VAL A 98 -1.30 15.61 -12.90
CA VAL A 98 -1.92 14.29 -12.83
C VAL A 98 -1.89 13.66 -14.22
N GLU A 99 -1.33 12.47 -14.35
CA GLU A 99 -1.22 11.75 -15.60
C GLU A 99 -1.94 10.40 -15.50
N ALA A 100 -2.87 10.17 -16.40
CA ALA A 100 -3.46 8.84 -16.60
C ALA A 100 -2.74 8.14 -17.75
N ARG A 101 -2.40 6.88 -17.54
CA ARG A 101 -1.61 6.09 -18.50
C ARG A 101 -2.23 4.72 -18.71
N LEU A 102 -1.99 4.15 -19.89
CA LEU A 102 -2.11 2.73 -20.16
C LEU A 102 -0.71 2.12 -20.08
N SER A 103 -0.49 1.21 -19.17
CA SER A 103 0.70 0.39 -19.24
C SER A 103 0.61 -0.48 -20.49
N GLY A 104 1.60 -0.39 -21.36
CA GLY A 104 1.81 -1.47 -22.29
C GLY A 104 1.88 -2.79 -21.48
N THR A 105 1.75 -3.94 -22.12
CA THR A 105 1.75 -5.30 -21.56
C THR A 105 2.84 -5.62 -20.50
N GLY A 106 3.30 -4.63 -19.79
CA GLY A 106 4.23 -4.68 -18.68
C GLY A 106 3.58 -5.18 -17.42
N GLY A 107 4.14 -6.20 -16.82
CA GLY A 107 3.66 -6.90 -15.66
C GLY A 107 3.33 -6.03 -14.45
N ARG A 108 2.65 -6.64 -13.49
CA ARG A 108 2.38 -6.06 -12.17
C ARG A 108 3.63 -5.37 -11.63
N PRO A 109 3.55 -4.10 -11.18
CA PRO A 109 4.71 -3.42 -10.63
C PRO A 109 5.34 -4.28 -9.54
N GLU A 110 6.64 -4.50 -9.65
CA GLU A 110 7.37 -5.26 -8.65
C GLU A 110 7.28 -4.52 -7.30
N PRO A 111 6.92 -5.20 -6.22
CA PRO A 111 6.89 -4.58 -4.91
C PRO A 111 8.29 -4.08 -4.53
N LEU A 112 8.37 -2.89 -3.95
CA LEU A 112 9.58 -2.43 -3.31
C LEU A 112 9.92 -3.38 -2.16
N ARG A 113 11.18 -3.85 -2.11
CA ARG A 113 11.68 -4.72 -1.05
C ARG A 113 12.63 -3.91 -0.18
N GLU A 114 12.27 -3.82 1.09
CA GLU A 114 13.05 -3.11 2.09
C GLU A 114 13.38 -4.03 3.27
N PRO A 115 14.64 -4.05 3.70
CA PRO A 115 15.00 -4.77 4.93
C PRO A 115 14.32 -4.11 6.12
N VAL A 116 13.76 -4.92 7.01
CA VAL A 116 13.03 -4.43 8.17
C VAL A 116 13.76 -4.83 9.43
N GLU A 117 14.09 -3.86 10.28
CA GLU A 117 14.59 -4.10 11.61
C GLU A 117 13.53 -4.77 12.48
N PHE A 118 13.94 -5.71 13.31
CA PHE A 118 13.05 -6.36 14.24
C PHE A 118 13.64 -6.47 15.64
N GLU A 119 12.75 -6.44 16.62
CA GLU A 119 13.07 -6.65 18.03
C GLU A 119 12.41 -7.94 18.50
N ASN A 120 13.17 -8.77 19.20
CA ASN A 120 12.58 -9.90 19.93
C ASN A 120 11.72 -9.39 21.08
N ARG A 121 10.53 -9.92 21.22
CA ARG A 121 9.65 -9.67 22.35
C ARG A 121 9.57 -10.90 23.25
N GLU A 122 9.24 -10.68 24.52
CA GLU A 122 8.97 -11.79 25.44
C GLU A 122 8.02 -12.80 24.78
N SER A 123 8.42 -14.04 24.81
CA SER A 123 7.78 -15.13 24.10
C SER A 123 7.38 -16.21 25.09
N GLU A 124 6.24 -16.80 24.86
CA GLU A 124 5.80 -18.00 25.60
C GLU A 124 6.47 -19.24 25.02
N PRO A 125 6.61 -20.33 25.79
CA PRO A 125 7.12 -21.59 25.27
C PRO A 125 6.38 -22.02 23.98
N GLY A 126 7.13 -22.31 22.92
CA GLY A 126 6.60 -22.71 21.61
C GLY A 126 6.11 -21.55 20.73
N ARG A 127 6.18 -20.29 21.19
CA ARG A 127 5.78 -19.11 20.44
C ARG A 127 6.88 -18.07 20.47
N SER A 128 7.28 -17.55 19.30
CA SER A 128 8.20 -16.41 19.18
C SER A 128 7.43 -15.17 18.72
N ARG A 129 7.73 -14.02 19.30
CA ARG A 129 7.13 -12.73 18.93
C ARG A 129 8.23 -11.80 18.46
N LEU A 130 8.05 -11.26 17.26
CA LEU A 130 8.94 -10.28 16.67
C LEU A 130 8.16 -8.99 16.45
N ARG A 131 8.74 -7.88 16.84
CA ARG A 131 8.20 -6.55 16.51
C ARG A 131 8.99 -5.99 15.34
N LEU A 132 8.31 -5.78 14.22
CA LEU A 132 8.89 -5.17 13.04
C LEU A 132 8.74 -3.66 13.14
N LYS A 133 9.83 -2.93 12.84
CA LYS A 133 9.86 -1.48 12.80
C LYS A 133 9.85 -1.05 11.34
N LEU A 134 8.74 -0.47 10.90
CA LEU A 134 8.60 0.07 9.56
C LEU A 134 9.13 1.49 9.50
N ALA A 135 9.62 1.92 8.33
CA ALA A 135 10.13 3.27 8.08
C ALA A 135 9.06 4.34 8.37
N ALA A 136 7.79 4.08 8.05
CA ALA A 136 6.69 4.97 8.37
C ALA A 136 5.42 4.22 8.77
N ALA A 137 4.58 4.86 9.58
CA ALA A 137 3.27 4.33 9.95
C ALA A 137 2.31 4.36 8.74
N GLY A 138 1.59 3.27 8.54
CA GLY A 138 0.55 3.18 7.50
C GLY A 138 1.09 2.84 6.10
N LEU A 139 2.35 2.44 5.97
CA LEU A 139 2.86 1.88 4.71
C LEU A 139 2.06 0.64 4.32
N PRO A 140 1.69 0.50 3.03
CA PRO A 140 1.03 -0.70 2.53
C PRO A 140 2.04 -1.85 2.46
N ILE A 141 1.77 -2.93 3.20
CA ILE A 141 2.59 -4.14 3.19
C ILE A 141 1.91 -5.17 2.31
N ALA A 142 2.58 -5.60 1.25
CA ALA A 142 2.09 -6.65 0.37
C ALA A 142 2.49 -8.05 0.87
N ALA A 143 3.72 -8.19 1.39
CA ALA A 143 4.25 -9.43 1.92
C ALA A 143 5.37 -9.15 2.93
N ILE A 144 5.65 -10.11 3.79
CA ILE A 144 6.83 -10.15 4.65
C ILE A 144 7.59 -11.42 4.30
N GLU A 145 8.83 -11.25 3.84
CA GLU A 145 9.74 -12.36 3.57
C GLU A 145 10.58 -12.62 4.83
N VAL A 146 10.60 -13.86 5.27
CA VAL A 146 11.37 -14.27 6.46
C VAL A 146 12.52 -15.16 6.00
N GLY A 147 13.74 -14.63 6.07
CA GLY A 147 14.95 -15.39 5.82
C GLY A 147 15.31 -16.27 7.05
N VAL A 148 15.44 -17.57 6.86
CA VAL A 148 15.95 -18.49 7.86
C VAL A 148 17.30 -19.01 7.41
N ALA A 149 18.34 -18.76 8.22
CA ALA A 149 19.72 -19.04 7.82
C ALA A 149 20.00 -20.54 7.65
N SER A 150 19.46 -21.39 8.53
CA SER A 150 19.71 -22.85 8.50
C SER A 150 18.62 -23.63 9.24
N GLY A 151 18.55 -24.92 8.99
CA GLY A 151 17.69 -25.87 9.68
C GLY A 151 16.30 -26.06 9.08
N ASN A 152 15.58 -27.04 9.60
CA ASN A 152 14.21 -27.33 9.21
C ASN A 152 13.24 -26.43 9.99
N VAL A 153 12.33 -25.79 9.28
CA VAL A 153 11.29 -24.93 9.86
C VAL A 153 9.92 -25.38 9.40
N LEU A 154 9.02 -25.55 10.35
CA LEU A 154 7.59 -25.68 10.11
C LEU A 154 6.89 -24.89 11.23
N ARG A 155 6.41 -23.69 10.92
CA ARG A 155 5.83 -22.77 11.91
C ARG A 155 4.67 -22.01 11.33
N ASP A 156 3.57 -21.94 12.06
CA ASP A 156 2.50 -21.00 11.73
C ASP A 156 2.90 -19.59 12.16
N ALA A 157 2.77 -18.66 11.24
CA ALA A 157 3.06 -17.24 11.43
C ALA A 157 1.80 -16.40 11.25
N ARG A 158 1.66 -15.38 12.09
CA ARG A 158 0.60 -14.37 11.98
C ARG A 158 1.22 -12.98 11.98
N ILE A 159 0.74 -12.12 11.12
CA ILE A 159 1.14 -10.73 11.03
C ILE A 159 0.04 -9.90 11.68
N LEU A 160 0.41 -9.13 12.69
CA LEU A 160 -0.52 -8.32 13.47
C LEU A 160 -0.12 -6.85 13.41
N GLU A 161 -1.08 -5.97 13.23
CA GLU A 161 -0.93 -4.52 13.37
C GLU A 161 -1.56 -4.07 14.71
N SER A 162 -0.89 -3.20 15.45
CA SER A 162 -1.50 -2.57 16.61
C SER A 162 -2.31 -1.36 16.18
N ARG A 163 -3.62 -1.42 16.36
CA ARG A 163 -4.55 -0.32 16.05
C ARG A 163 -5.10 0.31 17.32
N LEU A 164 -5.24 1.64 17.31
CA LEU A 164 -5.87 2.35 18.41
C LEU A 164 -7.41 2.21 18.32
N SER A 165 -8.00 1.61 19.31
CA SER A 165 -9.45 1.48 19.44
C SER A 165 -9.87 1.81 20.88
N GLY A 166 -10.78 2.79 21.09
CA GLY A 166 -11.21 3.21 22.40
C GLY A 166 -10.09 3.65 23.36
N GLY A 167 -9.01 4.26 22.83
CA GLY A 167 -7.84 4.67 23.62
C GLY A 167 -6.87 3.55 23.98
N ARG A 168 -7.08 2.32 23.51
CA ARG A 168 -6.21 1.17 23.73
C ARG A 168 -5.67 0.63 22.41
N LEU A 169 -4.43 0.13 22.43
CA LEU A 169 -3.86 -0.61 21.30
C LEU A 169 -4.45 -2.03 21.27
N VAL A 170 -5.12 -2.36 20.18
CA VAL A 170 -5.72 -3.67 19.93
C VAL A 170 -5.01 -4.31 18.75
N PRO A 171 -4.60 -5.60 18.85
CA PRO A 171 -4.01 -6.30 17.72
C PRO A 171 -5.07 -6.56 16.63
N PHE A 172 -4.72 -6.25 15.40
CA PHE A 172 -5.51 -6.52 14.20
C PHE A 172 -4.70 -7.43 13.28
N GLU A 173 -5.26 -8.59 12.91
CA GLU A 173 -4.59 -9.54 12.04
C GLU A 173 -4.61 -9.04 10.59
N LEU A 174 -3.42 -8.92 10.00
CA LEU A 174 -3.22 -8.55 8.60
C LEU A 174 -3.11 -9.79 7.70
N GLY A 175 -2.60 -10.89 8.24
CA GLY A 175 -2.47 -12.14 7.51
C GLY A 175 -1.87 -13.25 8.34
N ALA A 176 -2.02 -14.47 7.85
CA ALA A 176 -1.44 -15.67 8.42
C ALA A 176 -0.88 -16.58 7.31
N SER A 177 0.19 -17.29 7.61
CA SER A 177 0.79 -18.28 6.71
C SER A 177 1.58 -19.30 7.51
N THR A 178 1.88 -20.45 6.89
CA THR A 178 2.79 -21.43 7.46
C THR A 178 4.15 -21.27 6.80
N LEU A 179 5.17 -20.97 7.60
CA LEU A 179 6.57 -20.92 7.16
C LEU A 179 7.11 -22.34 7.08
N ARG A 180 7.64 -22.70 5.92
CA ARG A 180 8.21 -24.04 5.67
C ARG A 180 9.63 -23.90 5.13
N ARG A 181 10.54 -24.66 5.68
CA ARG A 181 11.87 -24.89 5.15
C ARG A 181 12.27 -26.32 5.47
N ALA A 182 12.70 -27.06 4.47
CA ALA A 182 13.27 -28.39 4.63
C ALA A 182 14.69 -28.37 4.05
N GLU A 183 15.67 -28.76 4.86
CA GLU A 183 17.03 -29.03 4.39
C GLU A 183 17.17 -30.53 4.25
N ARG A 184 17.52 -30.98 3.03
CA ARG A 184 17.93 -32.34 2.74
C ARG A 184 19.39 -32.30 2.27
N GLU A 185 20.20 -33.29 2.62
CA GLU A 185 21.60 -33.37 2.15
C GLU A 185 21.65 -33.13 0.64
N GLY A 186 22.27 -32.01 0.22
CA GLY A 186 22.45 -31.61 -1.18
C GLY A 186 21.32 -30.82 -1.83
N ALA A 187 20.22 -30.48 -1.13
CA ALA A 187 19.16 -29.62 -1.67
C ALA A 187 18.46 -28.82 -0.56
N ALA A 188 18.28 -27.51 -0.76
CA ALA A 188 17.44 -26.67 0.08
C ALA A 188 16.21 -26.24 -0.72
N ALA A 189 15.01 -26.49 -0.23
CA ALA A 189 13.77 -25.94 -0.75
C ALA A 189 13.17 -25.01 0.31
N ALA A 190 12.94 -23.75 -0.08
CA ALA A 190 12.21 -22.77 0.74
C ALA A 190 10.94 -22.34 -0.02
N GLU A 191 9.80 -22.35 0.63
CA GLU A 191 8.54 -21.74 0.18
C GLU A 191 8.07 -20.71 1.20
#